data_4aa3df2ba51395f56941044c57eedfb1
#
_entry.id   4aa3df2ba51395f56941044c57eedfb1
#
_cell.length_a   1.000
_cell.length_b   1.000
_cell.length_c   1.000
_cell.angle_alpha   90.00
_cell.angle_beta   90.00
_cell.angle_gamma   90.00
#
_symmetry.space_group_name_H-M   'P 1'
#
loop_
_entity.id
_entity.type
_entity.pdbx_description
1 polymer ?
#
loop_
_entity_poly.entity_id
_entity_poly.type
_entity_poly.pdbx_seq_one_letter_code
_entity_poly.pdbx_strand_id
1 'polypeptide(L)'
;MPGMYHHFLSLISPSGPSIGHTHMPKFLRIGVHQSNVSGYTSKAWWVRRVGSTVFLKWGAVEVHGVGDGRKIYWTLPPRAKTIRCGTVQRAKDYARTAIARRRSHRYEPLAGNIAIRRRPANRGAELKQALATILFVDIVRSTENAARLGDSRWTQVMNHYYAAVRRELKTLRGKEVVTTGDGLLATFDAPVSGVRCATAIREAVRTLGLEIRAGLHAGEYKVSGADVVGLAFHVGARVAAKARAGEVLVSSAVKNLMSQSGIRFKDRGVHRLKGVPERWHLYRVEP
;
A
#
# COMPACT_ATOMS: atom_id res chain seq x y z
N MET A 1 21.66 9.06 29.12
CA MET A 1 20.85 10.29 29.18
C MET A 1 19.48 10.09 28.54
N PRO A 2 18.41 9.72 29.27
CA PRO A 2 17.06 9.49 28.74
C PRO A 2 16.07 10.62 29.06
N GLY A 3 16.54 11.87 29.19
CA GLY A 3 15.68 12.96 29.68
C GLY A 3 15.11 13.94 28.62
N MET A 4 15.48 13.84 27.35
CA MET A 4 15.17 14.88 26.35
C MET A 4 13.99 14.57 25.43
N TYR A 5 13.39 13.39 25.50
CA TYR A 5 12.26 12.99 24.65
C TYR A 5 10.88 13.30 25.22
N HIS A 6 10.76 13.44 26.53
CA HIS A 6 9.47 13.68 27.19
C HIS A 6 8.93 15.12 27.08
N HIS A 7 9.80 16.09 26.94
CA HIS A 7 9.38 17.52 26.90
C HIS A 7 8.89 17.98 25.50
N PHE A 8 9.18 17.21 24.46
CA PHE A 8 8.75 17.53 23.08
C PHE A 8 7.34 17.06 22.74
N LEU A 9 6.74 16.20 23.56
CA LEU A 9 5.43 15.61 23.32
C LEU A 9 4.26 16.44 23.88
N SER A 10 4.51 17.32 24.87
CA SER A 10 3.47 18.17 25.47
C SER A 10 3.10 19.40 24.64
N LEU A 11 3.95 19.84 23.73
CA LEU A 11 3.72 21.01 22.85
C LEU A 11 2.83 20.74 21.63
N ILE A 12 2.30 19.53 21.48
CA ILE A 12 1.47 19.13 20.31
C ILE A 12 0.10 18.62 20.77
N SER A 13 -0.38 19.05 21.92
CA SER A 13 -1.77 18.86 22.36
C SER A 13 -2.69 19.82 21.58
N PRO A 14 -3.91 19.40 21.18
CA PRO A 14 -4.82 20.28 20.42
C PRO A 14 -5.47 21.42 21.23
N SER A 15 -5.10 21.61 22.47
CA SER A 15 -5.72 22.58 23.40
C SER A 15 -4.81 23.72 23.81
N GLY A 16 -4.09 24.35 22.85
CA GLY A 16 -3.40 25.64 23.07
C GLY A 16 -4.22 26.79 22.48
N PRO A 17 -4.05 28.04 22.96
CA PRO A 17 -4.93 29.14 22.61
C PRO A 17 -4.98 29.44 21.13
N SER A 18 -6.17 29.79 20.67
CA SER A 18 -6.57 30.14 19.32
C SER A 18 -5.81 31.37 18.80
N ILE A 19 -4.62 31.19 18.26
CA ILE A 19 -3.91 32.18 17.47
C ILE A 19 -4.01 31.75 16.01
N GLY A 20 -4.60 32.60 15.17
CA GLY A 20 -4.83 32.51 13.73
C GLY A 20 -4.21 31.30 13.01
N HIS A 21 -4.89 30.20 12.94
CA HIS A 21 -4.42 28.98 12.30
C HIS A 21 -4.46 29.12 10.79
N THR A 22 -3.35 29.48 10.17
CA THR A 22 -3.17 29.25 8.73
C THR A 22 -3.16 27.74 8.50
N HIS A 23 -4.27 27.22 8.02
CA HIS A 23 -4.43 25.79 7.73
C HIS A 23 -3.47 25.39 6.62
N MET A 24 -2.40 24.72 6.97
CA MET A 24 -1.45 24.21 5.97
C MET A 24 -1.88 22.85 5.48
N PRO A 25 -1.82 22.60 4.17
CA PRO A 25 -2.31 21.35 3.59
C PRO A 25 -1.52 20.13 4.09
N LYS A 26 -2.24 19.06 4.33
CA LYS A 26 -1.70 17.72 4.53
C LYS A 26 -1.72 17.00 3.20
N PHE A 27 -0.69 16.24 2.88
CA PHE A 27 -0.60 15.51 1.62
C PHE A 27 -0.49 14.01 1.87
N LEU A 28 -1.24 13.24 1.11
CA LEU A 28 -1.20 11.79 1.10
C LEU A 28 -0.76 11.32 -0.29
N ARG A 29 0.24 10.44 -0.32
CA ARG A 29 0.58 9.66 -1.51
C ARG A 29 0.27 8.20 -1.26
N ILE A 30 -0.60 7.63 -2.10
CA ILE A 30 -0.90 6.20 -2.15
C ILE A 30 -0.19 5.65 -3.39
N GLY A 31 0.58 4.55 -3.25
CA GLY A 31 1.23 3.93 -4.39
C GLY A 31 2.25 2.86 -4.03
N VAL A 32 2.66 2.12 -5.05
CA VAL A 32 3.74 1.14 -4.93
C VAL A 32 5.06 1.88 -4.69
N HIS A 33 5.74 1.58 -3.61
CA HIS A 33 7.06 2.13 -3.35
C HIS A 33 8.11 1.02 -3.50
N GLN A 34 8.93 1.12 -4.55
CA GLN A 34 9.95 0.10 -4.87
C GLN A 34 10.98 -0.13 -3.75
N SER A 35 11.14 0.81 -2.83
CA SER A 35 12.09 0.71 -1.71
C SER A 35 11.52 0.02 -0.47
N ASN A 36 10.22 -0.26 -0.40
CA ASN A 36 9.58 -0.88 0.76
C ASN A 36 9.38 -2.38 0.55
N VAL A 37 9.60 -3.14 1.60
CA VAL A 37 9.56 -4.61 1.59
C VAL A 37 8.19 -5.14 1.20
N SER A 38 7.11 -4.44 1.55
CA SER A 38 5.73 -4.82 1.21
C SER A 38 5.31 -4.46 -0.21
N GLY A 39 6.08 -3.63 -0.92
CA GLY A 39 5.71 -3.16 -2.26
C GLY A 39 4.56 -2.13 -2.29
N TYR A 40 3.71 -2.11 -1.28
CA TYR A 40 2.55 -1.24 -1.19
C TYR A 40 2.61 -0.43 0.11
N THR A 41 2.85 0.87 0.00
CA THR A 41 2.78 1.78 1.15
C THR A 41 2.14 3.09 0.77
N SER A 42 1.16 3.48 1.56
CA SER A 42 0.71 4.85 1.57
C SER A 42 1.70 5.68 2.37
N LYS A 43 2.03 6.86 1.89
CA LYS A 43 2.89 7.81 2.59
C LYS A 43 2.16 9.12 2.78
N ALA A 44 2.16 9.62 4.00
CA ALA A 44 1.68 10.94 4.30
C ALA A 44 2.84 11.89 4.54
N TRP A 45 2.62 13.13 4.16
CA TRP A 45 3.50 14.24 4.46
C TRP A 45 2.65 15.40 4.94
N TRP A 46 3.12 16.06 6.00
CA TRP A 46 2.42 17.13 6.64
C TRP A 46 3.35 18.31 6.88
N VAL A 47 2.87 19.50 6.64
CA VAL A 47 3.59 20.75 6.91
C VAL A 47 2.70 21.71 7.70
N ARG A 48 3.29 22.35 8.65
CA ARG A 48 2.67 23.42 9.42
C ARG A 48 3.69 24.55 9.62
N ARG A 49 3.26 25.78 9.48
CA ARG A 49 4.05 26.97 9.80
C ARG A 49 3.46 27.66 11.03
N VAL A 50 4.31 28.07 11.94
CA VAL A 50 3.96 28.93 13.08
C VAL A 50 5.02 30.01 13.18
N GLY A 51 4.65 31.26 12.97
CA GLY A 51 5.61 32.36 12.91
C GLY A 51 6.70 32.13 11.87
N SER A 52 7.94 32.21 12.27
CA SER A 52 9.14 31.95 11.46
C SER A 52 9.60 30.48 11.48
N THR A 53 8.80 29.57 12.04
CA THR A 53 9.17 28.16 12.17
C THR A 53 8.27 27.27 11.30
N VAL A 54 8.89 26.33 10.60
CA VAL A 54 8.18 25.30 9.80
C VAL A 54 8.39 23.94 10.43
N PHE A 55 7.29 23.24 10.64
CA PHE A 55 7.25 21.86 11.14
C PHE A 55 6.88 20.93 10.01
N LEU A 56 7.65 19.88 9.85
CA LEU A 56 7.39 18.83 8.88
C LEU A 56 7.19 17.50 9.60
N LYS A 57 6.23 16.69 9.13
CA LYS A 57 6.07 15.30 9.55
C LYS A 57 5.86 14.45 8.30
N TRP A 58 6.44 13.26 8.28
CA TRP A 58 6.24 12.31 7.17
C TRP A 58 6.46 10.88 7.63
N GLY A 59 5.83 9.95 6.96
CA GLY A 59 5.97 8.53 7.27
C GLY A 59 5.02 7.68 6.45
N ALA A 60 5.12 6.39 6.66
CA ALA A 60 4.15 5.44 6.15
C ALA A 60 2.83 5.56 6.92
N VAL A 61 1.72 5.40 6.21
CA VAL A 61 0.37 5.46 6.78
C VAL A 61 -0.48 4.33 6.24
N GLU A 62 -1.48 3.97 7.01
CA GLU A 62 -2.60 3.14 6.59
C GLU A 62 -3.81 4.00 6.34
N VAL A 63 -4.56 3.67 5.29
CA VAL A 63 -5.79 4.35 4.92
C VAL A 63 -6.92 3.34 4.95
N HIS A 64 -7.90 3.59 5.81
CA HIS A 64 -9.10 2.76 5.96
C HIS A 64 -10.32 3.50 5.43
N GLY A 65 -11.09 2.83 4.58
CA GLY A 65 -12.28 3.41 3.95
C GLY A 65 -11.96 4.23 2.70
N VAL A 66 -13.00 4.71 2.05
CA VAL A 66 -12.94 5.49 0.79
C VAL A 66 -13.68 6.82 0.95
N GLY A 67 -13.37 7.79 0.09
CA GLY A 67 -14.00 9.11 0.11
C GLY A 67 -13.68 9.91 1.38
N ASP A 68 -14.65 10.74 1.81
CA ASP A 68 -14.47 11.67 2.95
C ASP A 68 -14.51 10.97 4.31
N GLY A 69 -15.02 9.73 4.39
CA GLY A 69 -15.07 8.91 5.61
C GLY A 69 -13.78 8.16 5.93
N ARG A 70 -12.74 8.31 5.12
CA ARG A 70 -11.47 7.58 5.32
C ARG A 70 -10.78 7.98 6.63
N LYS A 71 -10.28 6.95 7.34
CA LYS A 71 -9.45 7.11 8.54
C LYS A 71 -8.01 6.83 8.17
N ILE A 72 -7.09 7.68 8.60
CA ILE A 72 -5.67 7.56 8.27
C ILE A 72 -4.88 7.46 9.57
N TYR A 73 -4.01 6.47 9.66
CA TYR A 73 -3.17 6.20 10.82
C TYR A 73 -1.70 6.10 10.42
N TRP A 74 -0.80 6.62 11.26
CA TRP A 74 0.63 6.37 11.12
C TRP A 74 0.92 4.89 11.44
N THR A 75 1.58 4.17 10.53
CA THR A 75 2.00 2.77 10.76
C THR A 75 3.15 2.67 11.75
N LEU A 76 4.03 3.68 11.73
CA LEU A 76 5.15 3.87 12.64
C LEU A 76 5.17 5.32 13.12
N PRO A 77 5.84 5.65 14.24
CA PRO A 77 6.04 7.03 14.61
C PRO A 77 6.54 7.85 13.44
N PRO A 78 5.86 8.95 13.06
CA PRO A 78 6.26 9.74 11.91
C PRO A 78 7.62 10.39 12.18
N ARG A 79 8.45 10.47 11.16
CA ARG A 79 9.63 11.34 11.19
C ARG A 79 9.18 12.78 11.25
N ALA A 80 9.87 13.60 12.04
CA ALA A 80 9.58 15.01 12.19
C ALA A 80 10.85 15.84 11.98
N LYS A 81 10.68 17.04 11.43
CA LYS A 81 11.76 18.02 11.31
C LYS A 81 11.20 19.42 11.60
N THR A 82 11.91 20.17 12.42
CA THR A 82 11.61 21.58 12.70
C THR A 82 12.67 22.45 12.03
N ILE A 83 12.23 23.48 11.33
CA ILE A 83 13.09 24.38 10.58
C ILE A 83 12.79 25.81 11.05
N ARG A 84 13.78 26.44 11.64
CA ARG A 84 13.73 27.87 12.04
C ARG A 84 14.25 28.71 10.89
N CYS A 85 13.42 29.55 10.30
CA CYS A 85 13.75 30.32 9.10
C CYS A 85 14.19 31.74 9.37
N GLY A 86 14.26 32.14 10.64
CA GLY A 86 14.63 33.51 11.08
C GLY A 86 13.49 34.50 10.87
N THR A 87 12.91 34.60 9.68
CA THR A 87 11.79 35.49 9.38
C THR A 87 10.54 34.75 8.95
N VAL A 88 9.37 35.36 9.12
CA VAL A 88 8.08 34.84 8.69
C VAL A 88 8.07 34.68 7.17
N GLN A 89 8.66 35.63 6.43
CA GLN A 89 8.67 35.52 4.95
C GLN A 89 9.47 34.31 4.48
N ARG A 90 10.69 34.11 4.99
CA ARG A 90 11.51 32.93 4.69
C ARG A 90 10.79 31.61 5.03
N ALA A 91 10.02 31.59 6.13
CA ALA A 91 9.23 30.42 6.51
C ALA A 91 8.07 30.17 5.53
N LYS A 92 7.41 31.22 5.03
CA LYS A 92 6.39 31.10 3.98
C LYS A 92 6.98 30.52 2.69
N ASP A 93 8.13 31.03 2.24
CA ASP A 93 8.80 30.61 1.02
C ASP A 93 9.29 29.17 1.11
N TYR A 94 9.90 28.80 2.24
CA TYR A 94 10.31 27.43 2.51
C TYR A 94 9.10 26.47 2.46
N ALA A 95 8.00 26.81 3.13
CA ALA A 95 6.82 25.99 3.14
C ALA A 95 6.21 25.83 1.72
N ARG A 96 6.16 26.91 0.95
CA ARG A 96 5.68 26.92 -0.45
C ARG A 96 6.53 26.00 -1.32
N THR A 97 7.84 26.13 -1.27
CA THR A 97 8.79 25.29 -2.03
C THR A 97 8.68 23.81 -1.62
N ALA A 98 8.57 23.53 -0.32
CA ALA A 98 8.40 22.17 0.17
C ALA A 98 7.08 21.55 -0.31
N ILE A 99 5.98 22.30 -0.38
CA ILE A 99 4.70 21.87 -0.91
C ILE A 99 4.80 21.60 -2.42
N ALA A 100 5.38 22.51 -3.19
CA ALA A 100 5.55 22.36 -4.63
C ALA A 100 6.35 21.10 -4.97
N ARG A 101 7.46 20.86 -4.25
CA ARG A 101 8.27 19.65 -4.39
C ARG A 101 7.47 18.37 -4.09
N ARG A 102 6.56 18.37 -3.12
CA ARG A 102 5.74 17.21 -2.82
C ARG A 102 4.68 16.96 -3.90
N ARG A 103 4.09 18.03 -4.44
CA ARG A 103 3.16 17.90 -5.57
C ARG A 103 3.84 17.32 -6.81
N SER A 104 5.06 17.73 -7.15
CA SER A 104 5.83 17.13 -8.25
C SER A 104 6.15 15.63 -8.05
N HIS A 105 6.13 15.15 -6.81
CA HIS A 105 6.25 13.72 -6.47
C HIS A 105 4.89 13.03 -6.32
N ARG A 106 3.84 13.55 -6.93
CA ARG A 106 2.46 12.98 -6.95
C ARG A 106 1.84 12.80 -5.55
N TYR A 107 2.18 13.71 -4.60
CA TYR A 107 1.40 13.81 -3.37
C TYR A 107 0.15 14.63 -3.62
N GLU A 108 -1.00 14.07 -3.33
CA GLU A 108 -2.27 14.77 -3.43
C GLU A 108 -2.64 15.43 -2.10
N PRO A 109 -3.21 16.64 -2.13
CA PRO A 109 -3.70 17.27 -0.91
C PRO A 109 -4.86 16.47 -0.33
N LEU A 110 -4.86 16.28 0.99
CA LEU A 110 -6.02 15.73 1.68
C LEU A 110 -7.09 16.80 1.79
N ALA A 111 -8.26 16.52 1.22
CA ALA A 111 -9.45 17.38 1.36
C ALA A 111 -9.96 17.35 2.81
N GLY A 112 -10.46 18.51 3.29
CA GLY A 112 -11.10 18.64 4.58
C GLY A 112 -10.17 18.48 5.80
N ASN A 113 -10.77 18.30 6.97
CA ASN A 113 -10.10 18.16 8.27
C ASN A 113 -9.69 16.71 8.59
N ILE A 114 -9.28 15.92 7.59
CA ILE A 114 -8.86 14.54 7.82
C ILE A 114 -7.61 14.54 8.72
N ALA A 115 -7.76 14.08 9.94
CA ALA A 115 -6.63 13.92 10.86
C ALA A 115 -5.87 12.63 10.56
N ILE A 116 -4.54 12.74 10.43
CA ILE A 116 -3.69 11.55 10.48
C ILE A 116 -3.46 11.24 11.95
N ARG A 117 -4.11 10.23 12.45
CA ARG A 117 -4.12 9.87 13.87
C ARG A 117 -2.93 8.97 14.22
N ARG A 118 -2.51 8.97 15.46
CA ARG A 118 -1.76 7.82 15.99
C ARG A 118 -2.74 6.64 16.04
N ARG A 119 -2.24 5.49 15.63
CA ARG A 119 -2.99 4.25 15.86
C ARG A 119 -3.23 4.14 17.36
N PRO A 120 -4.47 3.93 17.83
CA PRO A 120 -4.68 3.61 19.23
C PRO A 120 -3.82 2.38 19.53
N ALA A 121 -3.03 2.45 20.60
CA ALA A 121 -2.37 1.26 21.11
C ALA A 121 -3.51 0.31 21.53
N ASN A 122 -3.68 -0.75 20.76
CA ASN A 122 -4.69 -1.76 21.04
C ASN A 122 -4.15 -2.58 22.24
N ARG A 123 -4.30 -2.02 23.45
CA ARG A 123 -3.96 -2.71 24.68
C ARG A 123 -4.99 -3.84 24.83
N GLY A 124 -4.61 -5.04 24.39
CA GLY A 124 -5.42 -6.25 24.62
C GLY A 124 -6.09 -6.86 23.39
N ALA A 125 -5.90 -6.39 22.15
CA ALA A 125 -6.27 -7.21 21.00
C ALA A 125 -5.26 -8.35 20.88
N GLU A 126 -5.67 -9.54 21.22
CA GLU A 126 -4.94 -10.76 20.89
C GLU A 126 -4.59 -10.74 19.40
N LEU A 127 -3.30 -10.85 19.11
CA LEU A 127 -2.82 -11.03 17.75
C LEU A 127 -3.28 -12.42 17.29
N LYS A 128 -4.42 -12.49 16.62
CA LYS A 128 -4.88 -13.76 16.05
C LYS A 128 -3.95 -14.12 14.91
N GLN A 129 -3.27 -15.24 15.07
CA GLN A 129 -2.47 -15.86 14.04
C GLN A 129 -3.43 -16.54 13.05
N ALA A 130 -3.25 -16.29 11.78
CA ALA A 130 -4.06 -16.89 10.73
C ALA A 130 -3.14 -17.34 9.59
N LEU A 131 -3.56 -18.38 8.89
CA LEU A 131 -2.93 -18.86 7.67
C LEU A 131 -3.81 -18.43 6.48
N ALA A 132 -3.21 -17.85 5.46
CA ALA A 132 -3.93 -17.59 4.22
C ALA A 132 -3.02 -17.67 2.99
N THR A 133 -3.66 -17.79 1.85
CA THR A 133 -3.04 -17.54 0.55
C THR A 133 -3.21 -16.06 0.21
N ILE A 134 -2.11 -15.42 -0.01
CA ILE A 134 -2.00 -13.98 -0.28
C ILE A 134 -1.76 -13.79 -1.76
N LEU A 135 -2.62 -13.04 -2.42
CA LEU A 135 -2.55 -12.70 -3.83
C LEU A 135 -2.20 -11.23 -4.00
N PHE A 136 -1.14 -10.95 -4.75
CA PHE A 136 -0.84 -9.63 -5.29
C PHE A 136 -1.05 -9.63 -6.80
N VAL A 137 -1.74 -8.61 -7.30
CA VAL A 137 -1.93 -8.34 -8.73
C VAL A 137 -1.47 -6.93 -9.02
N ASP A 138 -0.86 -6.71 -10.18
CA ASP A 138 -0.36 -5.41 -10.61
C ASP A 138 -0.50 -5.28 -12.14
N ILE A 139 -0.97 -4.12 -12.62
CA ILE A 139 -1.13 -3.86 -14.05
C ILE A 139 0.26 -3.54 -14.65
N VAL A 140 0.59 -4.25 -15.70
CA VAL A 140 1.85 -4.04 -16.43
C VAL A 140 1.78 -2.72 -17.21
N ARG A 141 2.84 -1.89 -17.10
CA ARG A 141 2.94 -0.60 -17.79
C ARG A 141 1.76 0.35 -17.54
N SER A 142 1.22 0.34 -16.32
CA SER A 142 0.06 1.17 -15.96
C SER A 142 0.29 2.67 -16.26
N THR A 143 1.48 3.18 -15.96
CA THR A 143 1.84 4.59 -16.22
C THR A 143 1.90 4.90 -17.70
N GLU A 144 2.45 4.00 -18.53
CA GLU A 144 2.51 4.15 -19.99
C GLU A 144 1.10 4.08 -20.60
N ASN A 145 0.27 3.16 -20.12
CA ASN A 145 -1.13 3.04 -20.53
C ASN A 145 -1.93 4.30 -20.18
N ALA A 146 -1.76 4.84 -18.98
CA ALA A 146 -2.40 6.08 -18.55
C ALA A 146 -1.97 7.26 -19.44
N ALA A 147 -0.67 7.40 -19.73
CA ALA A 147 -0.16 8.45 -20.60
C ALA A 147 -0.68 8.34 -22.03
N ARG A 148 -0.78 7.11 -22.56
CA ARG A 148 -1.29 6.85 -23.91
C ARG A 148 -2.79 7.10 -24.06
N LEU A 149 -3.60 6.76 -23.05
CA LEU A 149 -5.06 6.85 -23.11
C LEU A 149 -5.60 8.21 -22.66
N GLY A 150 -4.83 8.96 -21.88
CA GLY A 150 -5.28 10.17 -21.20
C GLY A 150 -6.15 9.88 -19.97
N ASP A 151 -6.28 10.86 -19.08
CA ASP A 151 -6.87 10.68 -17.75
C ASP A 151 -8.32 10.18 -17.79
N SER A 152 -9.15 10.72 -18.67
CA SER A 152 -10.58 10.37 -18.74
C SER A 152 -10.78 8.91 -19.16
N ARG A 153 -10.11 8.49 -20.24
CA ARG A 153 -10.24 7.12 -20.77
C ARG A 153 -9.55 6.11 -19.84
N TRP A 154 -8.42 6.47 -19.24
CA TRP A 154 -7.77 5.65 -18.23
C TRP A 154 -8.66 5.40 -17.02
N THR A 155 -9.36 6.44 -16.54
CA THR A 155 -10.33 6.29 -15.44
C THR A 155 -11.44 5.31 -15.79
N GLN A 156 -11.98 5.34 -16.99
CA GLN A 156 -13.00 4.38 -17.45
C GLN A 156 -12.46 2.96 -17.48
N VAL A 157 -11.26 2.76 -18.05
CA VAL A 157 -10.59 1.45 -18.08
C VAL A 157 -10.36 0.92 -16.67
N MET A 158 -9.92 1.76 -15.73
CA MET A 158 -9.71 1.37 -14.34
C MET A 158 -11.01 1.00 -13.62
N ASN A 159 -12.12 1.67 -13.92
CA ASN A 159 -13.42 1.30 -13.38
C ASN A 159 -13.86 -0.11 -13.85
N HIS A 160 -13.69 -0.41 -15.14
CA HIS A 160 -13.96 -1.76 -15.67
C HIS A 160 -13.00 -2.81 -15.10
N TYR A 161 -11.71 -2.48 -14.96
CA TYR A 161 -10.72 -3.33 -14.31
C TYR A 161 -11.15 -3.72 -12.90
N TYR A 162 -11.48 -2.73 -12.05
CA TYR A 162 -11.91 -3.03 -10.69
C TYR A 162 -13.24 -3.77 -10.61
N ALA A 163 -14.17 -3.50 -11.52
CA ALA A 163 -15.42 -4.25 -11.60
C ALA A 163 -15.15 -5.73 -11.92
N ALA A 164 -14.28 -6.01 -12.90
CA ALA A 164 -13.88 -7.37 -13.24
C ALA A 164 -13.17 -8.07 -12.07
N VAL A 165 -12.19 -7.41 -11.46
CA VAL A 165 -11.44 -7.94 -10.31
C VAL A 165 -12.37 -8.31 -9.15
N ARG A 166 -13.27 -7.40 -8.76
CA ARG A 166 -14.20 -7.64 -7.65
C ARG A 166 -15.21 -8.75 -7.94
N ARG A 167 -15.60 -8.92 -9.19
CA ARG A 167 -16.44 -10.04 -9.61
C ARG A 167 -15.74 -11.37 -9.37
N GLU A 168 -14.48 -11.50 -9.82
CA GLU A 168 -13.70 -12.73 -9.64
C GLU A 168 -13.38 -13.00 -8.16
N LEU A 169 -13.05 -11.96 -7.38
CA LEU A 169 -12.89 -12.08 -5.93
C LEU A 169 -14.15 -12.61 -5.24
N LYS A 170 -15.33 -12.07 -5.59
CA LYS A 170 -16.61 -12.50 -5.03
C LYS A 170 -16.90 -13.96 -5.37
N THR A 171 -16.71 -14.34 -6.63
CA THR A 171 -16.96 -15.71 -7.13
C THR A 171 -16.08 -16.74 -6.43
N LEU A 172 -14.82 -16.40 -6.16
CA LEU A 172 -13.82 -17.31 -5.59
C LEU A 172 -13.57 -17.07 -4.08
N ARG A 173 -14.47 -16.32 -3.43
CA ARG A 173 -14.46 -16.04 -1.98
C ARG A 173 -13.18 -15.38 -1.50
N GLY A 174 -12.57 -14.54 -2.36
CA GLY A 174 -11.41 -13.72 -2.00
C GLY A 174 -11.81 -12.50 -1.16
N LYS A 175 -10.99 -12.18 -0.19
CA LYS A 175 -11.15 -10.98 0.66
C LYS A 175 -10.20 -9.90 0.15
N GLU A 176 -10.76 -8.81 -0.40
CA GLU A 176 -9.97 -7.62 -0.78
C GLU A 176 -9.39 -6.97 0.47
N VAL A 177 -8.06 -6.86 0.55
CA VAL A 177 -7.36 -6.26 1.69
C VAL A 177 -7.01 -4.81 1.39
N VAL A 178 -6.41 -4.55 0.23
CA VAL A 178 -5.99 -3.21 -0.21
C VAL A 178 -6.04 -3.13 -1.73
N THR A 179 -6.50 -2.00 -2.22
CA THR A 179 -6.39 -1.60 -3.62
C THR A 179 -5.53 -0.34 -3.71
N THR A 180 -4.52 -0.33 -4.56
CA THR A 180 -3.56 0.78 -4.67
C THR A 180 -3.39 1.21 -6.12
N GLY A 181 -4.28 2.10 -6.59
CA GLY A 181 -4.17 2.61 -7.96
C GLY A 181 -4.30 1.51 -9.02
N ASP A 182 -3.22 0.85 -9.39
CA ASP A 182 -3.13 -0.23 -10.38
C ASP A 182 -2.94 -1.62 -9.76
N GLY A 183 -2.74 -1.70 -8.44
CA GLY A 183 -2.49 -2.92 -7.70
C GLY A 183 -3.65 -3.39 -6.83
N LEU A 184 -3.69 -4.68 -6.57
CA LEU A 184 -4.62 -5.35 -5.68
C LEU A 184 -3.88 -6.28 -4.73
N LEU A 185 -4.29 -6.27 -3.47
CA LEU A 185 -3.94 -7.28 -2.48
C LEU A 185 -5.23 -7.96 -1.99
N ALA A 186 -5.27 -9.26 -2.11
CA ALA A 186 -6.38 -10.08 -1.60
C ALA A 186 -5.86 -11.29 -0.82
N THR A 187 -6.71 -11.85 0.04
CA THR A 187 -6.43 -13.09 0.77
C THR A 187 -7.51 -14.12 0.50
N PHE A 188 -7.11 -15.40 0.57
CA PHE A 188 -7.98 -16.56 0.37
C PHE A 188 -7.71 -17.58 1.46
N ASP A 189 -8.76 -18.22 1.92
CA ASP A 189 -8.65 -19.32 2.88
C ASP A 189 -8.09 -20.59 2.21
N ALA A 190 -8.33 -20.78 0.89
CA ALA A 190 -7.82 -21.90 0.12
C ALA A 190 -6.86 -21.47 -1.02
N PRO A 191 -5.68 -22.11 -1.16
CA PRO A 191 -4.72 -21.79 -2.24
C PRO A 191 -5.31 -21.95 -3.64
N VAL A 192 -6.12 -22.96 -3.86
CA VAL A 192 -6.78 -23.22 -5.17
C VAL A 192 -7.67 -22.07 -5.60
N SER A 193 -8.44 -21.49 -4.66
CA SER A 193 -9.28 -20.32 -4.93
C SER A 193 -8.44 -19.11 -5.32
N GLY A 194 -7.33 -18.88 -4.63
CA GLY A 194 -6.41 -17.77 -4.94
C GLY A 194 -5.80 -17.90 -6.34
N VAL A 195 -5.33 -19.09 -6.71
CA VAL A 195 -4.72 -19.34 -8.03
C VAL A 195 -5.78 -19.22 -9.14
N ARG A 196 -6.95 -19.81 -8.97
CA ARG A 196 -8.07 -19.68 -9.93
C ARG A 196 -8.48 -18.22 -10.10
N CYS A 197 -8.55 -17.45 -9.00
CA CYS A 197 -8.88 -16.04 -9.05
C CYS A 197 -7.83 -15.23 -9.82
N ALA A 198 -6.55 -15.44 -9.57
CA ALA A 198 -5.47 -14.76 -10.30
C ALA A 198 -5.54 -15.06 -11.81
N THR A 199 -5.82 -16.32 -12.18
CA THR A 199 -5.99 -16.74 -13.57
C THR A 199 -7.23 -16.11 -14.20
N ALA A 200 -8.38 -16.13 -13.50
CA ALA A 200 -9.61 -15.52 -13.99
C ALA A 200 -9.48 -14.00 -14.17
N ILE A 201 -8.85 -13.30 -13.22
CA ILE A 201 -8.54 -11.87 -13.35
C ILE A 201 -7.67 -11.64 -14.60
N ARG A 202 -6.60 -12.43 -14.80
CA ARG A 202 -5.72 -12.31 -15.97
C ARG A 202 -6.51 -12.39 -17.27
N GLU A 203 -7.39 -13.34 -17.41
CA GLU A 203 -8.22 -13.50 -18.62
C GLU A 203 -9.24 -12.37 -18.76
N ALA A 204 -9.93 -12.01 -17.69
CA ALA A 204 -10.94 -10.97 -17.73
C ALA A 204 -10.36 -9.59 -18.14
N VAL A 205 -9.16 -9.24 -17.69
CA VAL A 205 -8.57 -7.92 -18.00
C VAL A 205 -7.96 -7.85 -19.41
N ARG A 206 -7.67 -8.99 -20.07
CA ARG A 206 -7.21 -9.03 -21.47
C ARG A 206 -8.24 -8.42 -22.41
N THR A 207 -9.51 -8.59 -22.14
CA THR A 207 -10.59 -7.97 -22.93
C THR A 207 -10.58 -6.43 -22.86
N LEU A 208 -9.95 -5.87 -21.81
CA LEU A 208 -9.77 -4.43 -21.62
C LEU A 208 -8.47 -3.91 -22.29
N GLY A 209 -7.72 -4.78 -22.96
CA GLY A 209 -6.40 -4.45 -23.51
C GLY A 209 -5.32 -4.27 -22.43
N LEU A 210 -5.53 -4.83 -21.23
CA LEU A 210 -4.58 -4.78 -20.13
C LEU A 210 -3.87 -6.11 -19.96
N GLU A 211 -2.63 -6.04 -19.52
CA GLU A 211 -1.89 -7.17 -18.99
C GLU A 211 -1.62 -6.98 -17.51
N ILE A 212 -1.72 -8.05 -16.74
CA ILE A 212 -1.34 -8.07 -15.35
C ILE A 212 -0.17 -9.02 -15.10
N ARG A 213 0.48 -8.82 -13.99
CA ARG A 213 1.33 -9.80 -13.33
C ARG A 213 0.76 -10.11 -11.96
N ALA A 214 0.79 -11.37 -11.58
CA ALA A 214 0.28 -11.81 -10.29
C ALA A 214 1.28 -12.69 -9.55
N GLY A 215 1.24 -12.63 -8.22
CA GLY A 215 2.05 -13.48 -7.35
C GLY A 215 1.29 -13.95 -6.14
N LEU A 216 1.43 -15.26 -5.81
CA LEU A 216 0.79 -15.84 -4.66
C LEU A 216 1.81 -16.48 -3.72
N HIS A 217 1.52 -16.33 -2.42
CA HIS A 217 2.23 -17.01 -1.36
C HIS A 217 1.25 -17.45 -0.27
N ALA A 218 1.46 -18.63 0.29
CA ALA A 218 0.71 -19.13 1.44
C ALA A 218 1.60 -19.07 2.68
N GLY A 219 1.10 -18.46 3.74
CA GLY A 219 1.86 -18.31 4.98
C GLY A 219 1.05 -17.68 6.10
N GLU A 220 1.64 -17.74 7.28
CA GLU A 220 1.06 -17.18 8.48
C GLU A 220 1.16 -15.66 8.51
N TYR A 221 0.14 -15.06 9.05
CA TYR A 221 0.08 -13.63 9.31
C TYR A 221 -0.66 -13.34 10.62
N LYS A 222 -0.45 -12.16 11.14
CA LYS A 222 -1.11 -11.70 12.37
C LYS A 222 -2.15 -10.66 12.03
N VAL A 223 -3.34 -10.81 12.60
CA VAL A 223 -4.44 -9.85 12.49
C VAL A 223 -4.61 -9.15 13.82
N SER A 224 -4.65 -7.83 13.80
CA SER A 224 -4.96 -7.00 14.96
C SER A 224 -5.97 -5.94 14.55
N GLY A 225 -7.26 -6.21 14.78
CA GLY A 225 -8.32 -5.37 14.25
C GLY A 225 -8.36 -5.39 12.72
N ALA A 226 -8.16 -4.23 12.08
CA ALA A 226 -8.07 -4.10 10.62
C ALA A 226 -6.65 -4.27 10.07
N ASP A 227 -5.67 -4.54 10.91
CA ASP A 227 -4.27 -4.67 10.47
C ASP A 227 -3.89 -6.10 10.20
N VAL A 228 -3.18 -6.24 9.12
CA VAL A 228 -2.64 -7.50 8.64
C VAL A 228 -1.13 -7.35 8.54
N VAL A 229 -0.40 -8.06 9.39
CA VAL A 229 1.08 -7.97 9.47
C VAL A 229 1.68 -9.37 9.39
N GLY A 230 2.69 -9.55 8.56
CA GLY A 230 3.41 -10.82 8.48
C GLY A 230 4.39 -10.89 7.34
N LEU A 231 5.42 -11.73 7.49
CA LEU A 231 6.42 -11.98 6.45
C LEU A 231 5.77 -12.50 5.16
N ALA A 232 4.65 -13.22 5.29
CA ALA A 232 3.93 -13.80 4.17
C ALA A 232 3.48 -12.74 3.13
N PHE A 233 3.09 -11.54 3.56
CA PHE A 233 2.78 -10.43 2.65
C PHE A 233 4.01 -9.93 1.89
N HIS A 234 5.14 -9.85 2.57
CA HIS A 234 6.40 -9.46 1.94
C HIS A 234 6.85 -10.47 0.88
N VAL A 235 6.74 -11.76 1.19
CA VAL A 235 7.03 -12.84 0.23
C VAL A 235 6.10 -12.75 -0.97
N GLY A 236 4.78 -12.67 -0.76
CA GLY A 236 3.78 -12.57 -1.83
C GLY A 236 4.03 -11.40 -2.78
N ALA A 237 4.30 -10.21 -2.24
CA ALA A 237 4.65 -9.03 -3.04
C ALA A 237 5.91 -9.24 -3.88
N ARG A 238 6.92 -9.93 -3.35
CA ARG A 238 8.16 -10.23 -4.08
C ARG A 238 7.99 -11.32 -5.14
N VAL A 239 7.11 -12.29 -4.89
CA VAL A 239 6.71 -13.28 -5.91
C VAL A 239 6.04 -12.56 -7.08
N ALA A 240 5.08 -11.67 -6.83
CA ALA A 240 4.43 -10.86 -7.87
C ALA A 240 5.45 -10.00 -8.66
N ALA A 241 6.43 -9.40 -7.97
CA ALA A 241 7.47 -8.60 -8.61
C ALA A 241 8.41 -9.41 -9.53
N LYS A 242 8.45 -10.75 -9.39
CA LYS A 242 9.21 -11.66 -10.26
C LYS A 242 8.39 -12.15 -11.46
N ALA A 243 7.08 -11.98 -11.43
CA ALA A 243 6.22 -12.35 -12.55
C ALA A 243 6.41 -11.42 -13.74
N ARG A 244 6.37 -11.99 -14.95
CA ARG A 244 6.35 -11.27 -16.22
C ARG A 244 4.94 -10.82 -16.56
N ALA A 245 4.78 -10.04 -17.61
CA ALA A 245 3.48 -9.69 -18.16
C ALA A 245 2.68 -10.95 -18.50
N GLY A 246 1.41 -10.99 -18.10
CA GLY A 246 0.52 -12.14 -18.29
C GLY A 246 0.84 -13.36 -17.42
N GLU A 247 1.80 -13.26 -16.48
CA GLU A 247 2.24 -14.41 -15.68
C GLU A 247 1.61 -14.41 -14.29
N VAL A 248 1.17 -15.60 -13.85
CA VAL A 248 0.79 -15.88 -12.48
C VAL A 248 1.87 -16.77 -11.87
N LEU A 249 2.60 -16.23 -10.89
CA LEU A 249 3.62 -16.96 -10.15
C LEU A 249 3.13 -17.38 -8.77
N VAL A 250 3.56 -18.54 -8.33
CA VAL A 250 3.33 -19.03 -6.97
C VAL A 250 4.64 -19.42 -6.30
N SER A 251 4.71 -19.31 -4.99
CA SER A 251 5.81 -19.88 -4.20
C SER A 251 5.63 -21.39 -4.04
N SER A 252 6.70 -22.09 -3.68
CA SER A 252 6.67 -23.52 -3.32
C SER A 252 5.62 -23.84 -2.25
N ALA A 253 5.39 -22.94 -1.30
CA ALA A 253 4.35 -23.11 -0.27
C ALA A 253 2.96 -23.27 -0.89
N VAL A 254 2.59 -22.43 -1.87
CA VAL A 254 1.31 -22.57 -2.58
C VAL A 254 1.27 -23.85 -3.41
N LYS A 255 2.32 -24.12 -4.20
CA LYS A 255 2.39 -25.33 -5.06
C LYS A 255 2.24 -26.61 -4.24
N ASN A 256 2.90 -26.70 -3.08
CA ASN A 256 2.87 -27.90 -2.25
C ASN A 256 1.46 -28.15 -1.63
N LEU A 257 0.75 -27.10 -1.27
CA LEU A 257 -0.63 -27.19 -0.79
C LEU A 257 -1.64 -27.54 -1.88
N MET A 258 -1.22 -27.59 -3.15
CA MET A 258 -2.08 -27.80 -4.31
C MET A 258 -1.77 -29.07 -5.09
N SER A 259 -1.07 -30.04 -4.50
CA SER A 259 -0.63 -31.27 -5.17
C SER A 259 -1.76 -32.08 -5.83
N GLN A 260 -2.99 -31.98 -5.33
CA GLN A 260 -4.16 -32.72 -5.86
C GLN A 260 -5.16 -31.81 -6.61
N SER A 261 -4.79 -30.58 -6.96
CA SER A 261 -5.72 -29.58 -7.51
C SER A 261 -5.99 -29.73 -9.01
N GLY A 262 -5.24 -30.57 -9.72
CA GLY A 262 -5.25 -30.67 -11.19
C GLY A 262 -4.60 -29.46 -11.91
N ILE A 263 -4.17 -28.44 -11.17
CA ILE A 263 -3.49 -27.27 -11.76
C ILE A 263 -2.04 -27.62 -12.06
N ARG A 264 -1.61 -27.34 -13.28
CA ARG A 264 -0.25 -27.58 -13.74
C ARG A 264 0.64 -26.39 -13.41
N PHE A 265 1.88 -26.69 -13.05
CA PHE A 265 2.89 -25.71 -12.70
C PHE A 265 4.18 -25.96 -13.50
N LYS A 266 4.71 -24.89 -14.08
CA LYS A 266 6.04 -24.88 -14.72
C LYS A 266 7.06 -24.31 -13.77
N ASP A 267 8.19 -24.99 -13.62
CA ASP A 267 9.29 -24.51 -12.78
C ASP A 267 9.85 -23.17 -13.31
N ARG A 268 10.06 -22.25 -12.38
CA ARG A 268 10.68 -20.94 -12.65
C ARG A 268 12.00 -20.77 -11.91
N GLY A 269 12.48 -21.81 -11.25
CA GLY A 269 13.74 -21.86 -10.55
C GLY A 269 13.73 -21.20 -9.16
N VAL A 270 14.90 -21.13 -8.59
CA VAL A 270 15.14 -20.62 -7.24
C VAL A 270 15.59 -19.16 -7.28
N HIS A 271 14.90 -18.30 -6.55
CA HIS A 271 15.11 -16.86 -6.55
C HIS A 271 15.50 -16.33 -5.17
N ARG A 272 16.37 -15.33 -5.14
CA ARG A 272 16.48 -14.42 -3.99
C ARG A 272 15.43 -13.34 -4.10
N LEU A 273 14.62 -13.20 -3.06
CA LEU A 273 13.61 -12.16 -2.94
C LEU A 273 14.19 -11.00 -2.10
N LYS A 274 14.13 -9.79 -2.63
CA LYS A 274 14.75 -8.61 -1.98
C LYS A 274 14.15 -8.36 -0.59
N GLY A 275 15.00 -8.38 0.44
CA GLY A 275 14.61 -8.11 1.82
C GLY A 275 13.84 -9.23 2.50
N VAL A 276 13.84 -10.43 1.91
CA VAL A 276 13.28 -11.65 2.50
C VAL A 276 14.45 -12.64 2.72
N PRO A 277 14.55 -13.25 3.89
CA PRO A 277 15.52 -14.32 4.14
C PRO A 277 15.35 -15.48 3.15
N GLU A 278 16.41 -16.28 2.95
CA GLU A 278 16.39 -17.51 2.17
C GLU A 278 16.20 -17.35 0.66
N ARG A 279 16.29 -18.48 -0.01
CA ARG A 279 15.97 -18.63 -1.43
C ARG A 279 14.60 -19.26 -1.57
N TRP A 280 13.83 -18.80 -2.56
CA TRP A 280 12.47 -19.22 -2.78
C TRP A 280 12.32 -19.86 -4.15
N HIS A 281 11.82 -21.09 -4.19
CA HIS A 281 11.46 -21.75 -5.42
C HIS A 281 10.10 -21.23 -5.90
N LEU A 282 10.06 -20.76 -7.15
CA LEU A 282 8.87 -20.19 -7.76
C LEU A 282 8.39 -21.06 -8.91
N TYR A 283 7.09 -21.04 -9.13
CA TYR A 283 6.43 -21.79 -10.20
C TYR A 283 5.44 -20.90 -10.93
N ARG A 284 5.38 -21.06 -12.26
CA ARG A 284 4.36 -20.42 -13.07
C ARG A 284 3.13 -21.31 -13.15
N VAL A 285 1.96 -20.75 -12.97
CA VAL A 285 0.70 -21.44 -13.25
C VAL A 285 0.53 -21.56 -14.77
N GLU A 286 0.32 -22.78 -15.25
CA GLU A 286 0.00 -23.01 -16.66
C GLU A 286 -1.50 -22.81 -16.91
N PRO A 287 -1.88 -22.46 -18.16
CA PRO A 287 -3.27 -22.37 -18.56
C PRO A 287 -4.03 -23.68 -18.40
#